data_176beb9866f4334cad183eb4b006c621
#
_entry.id   176beb9866f4334cad183eb4b006c621
#
_cell.length_a   1.000
_cell.length_b   1.000
_cell.length_c   1.000
_cell.angle_alpha   90.00
_cell.angle_beta   90.00
_cell.angle_gamma   90.00
#
_symmetry.space_group_name_H-M   'P 1'
#
loop_
_entity.id
_entity.type
_entity.pdbx_description
1 polymer ?
#
loop_
_entity_poly.entity_id
_entity_poly.type
_entity_poly.pdbx_seq_one_letter_code
_entity_poly.pdbx_strand_id
1 'polypeptide(L)'
;MADSDQVDPTRGVLTLMSLHASKGLEFEEVVVAGCEESVLPHLRSIGDDDAIEEERRLLFVGMTRAKKNLTLTSAKSRPVRGFRERTMESQFLSEIPNELVERWEANETESADPFLQSGSPSSLRSSRGPSGRRLASLFPVGCLVEHEQFGVGRVEAIMPRPTGTTARIDFRYDGVKTIILEYAKLERLE
;
A
#
# COMPACT_ATOMS: atom_id res chain seq x y z
N MET A 1 9.78 -24.24 13.85
CA MET A 1 10.87 -24.09 12.86
C MET A 1 10.20 -24.22 11.50
N ALA A 2 10.22 -23.18 10.69
CA ALA A 2 9.58 -23.21 9.38
C ALA A 2 10.49 -23.94 8.40
N ASP A 3 9.89 -24.76 7.52
CA ASP A 3 10.53 -25.60 6.51
C ASP A 3 11.29 -24.83 5.38
N SER A 4 11.79 -23.64 5.67
CA SER A 4 12.50 -22.79 4.71
C SER A 4 13.97 -23.19 4.44
N ASP A 5 14.46 -24.19 5.15
CA ASP A 5 15.90 -24.54 5.10
C ASP A 5 16.27 -25.61 4.05
N GLN A 6 15.34 -26.05 3.22
CA GLN A 6 15.62 -27.03 2.14
C GLN A 6 15.59 -26.38 0.75
N VAL A 7 16.26 -25.25 0.61
CA VAL A 7 16.42 -24.62 -0.69
C VAL A 7 17.59 -25.27 -1.42
N ASP A 8 17.30 -25.91 -2.56
CA ASP A 8 18.31 -26.47 -3.45
C ASP A 8 19.20 -25.33 -4.00
N PRO A 9 20.48 -25.24 -3.60
CA PRO A 9 21.35 -24.13 -4.01
C PRO A 9 21.66 -24.11 -5.50
N THR A 10 21.31 -25.17 -6.26
CA THR A 10 21.51 -25.25 -7.70
C THR A 10 20.36 -24.63 -8.51
N ARG A 11 19.23 -24.37 -7.87
CA ARG A 11 18.11 -23.66 -8.48
C ARG A 11 18.18 -22.20 -8.09
N GLY A 12 18.06 -21.28 -9.05
CA GLY A 12 17.95 -19.87 -8.78
C GLY A 12 16.73 -19.64 -7.86
N VAL A 13 16.99 -19.16 -6.64
CA VAL A 13 15.96 -18.97 -5.62
C VAL A 13 15.84 -17.50 -5.29
N LEU A 14 14.61 -17.00 -5.29
CA LEU A 14 14.30 -15.70 -4.76
C LEU A 14 14.02 -15.82 -3.25
N THR A 15 14.87 -15.19 -2.44
CA THR A 15 14.68 -15.14 -0.99
C THR A 15 13.97 -13.85 -0.60
N LEU A 16 12.86 -13.96 0.14
CA LEU A 16 12.12 -12.82 0.68
C LEU A 16 12.33 -12.76 2.19
N MET A 17 12.75 -11.59 2.68
CA MET A 17 12.99 -11.38 4.11
C MET A 17 12.83 -9.92 4.49
N SER A 18 12.76 -9.63 5.78
CA SER A 18 12.86 -8.25 6.27
C SER A 18 14.31 -7.78 6.30
N LEU A 19 14.54 -6.46 6.30
CA LEU A 19 15.89 -5.89 6.46
C LEU A 19 16.57 -6.39 7.74
N HIS A 20 15.84 -6.50 8.84
CA HIS A 20 16.38 -7.04 10.11
C HIS A 20 16.90 -8.48 9.96
N ALA A 21 16.15 -9.32 9.23
CA ALA A 21 16.51 -10.72 9.04
C ALA A 21 17.72 -10.90 8.11
N SER A 22 18.07 -9.88 7.33
CA SER A 22 19.19 -9.93 6.38
C SER A 22 20.56 -9.79 7.05
N LYS A 23 20.62 -9.45 8.34
CA LYS A 23 21.88 -9.27 9.06
C LYS A 23 22.71 -10.55 9.07
N GLY A 24 23.95 -10.43 8.60
CA GLY A 24 24.92 -11.55 8.53
C GLY A 24 24.79 -12.41 7.26
N LEU A 25 23.81 -12.16 6.40
CA LEU A 25 23.67 -12.80 5.10
C LEU A 25 24.27 -11.92 4.00
N GLU A 26 24.56 -12.52 2.84
CA GLU A 26 25.06 -11.79 1.66
C GLU A 26 24.51 -12.46 0.41
N PHE A 27 24.18 -11.64 -0.60
CA PHE A 27 23.57 -12.07 -1.84
C PHE A 27 24.26 -11.40 -3.03
N GLU A 28 24.28 -12.07 -4.17
CA GLU A 28 24.84 -11.50 -5.43
C GLU A 28 24.04 -10.26 -5.85
N GLU A 29 22.73 -10.35 -5.72
CA GLU A 29 21.78 -9.28 -6.04
C GLU A 29 20.84 -9.04 -4.88
N VAL A 30 20.57 -7.78 -4.56
CA VAL A 30 19.64 -7.35 -3.51
C VAL A 30 18.68 -6.33 -4.07
N VAL A 31 17.39 -6.54 -3.83
CA VAL A 31 16.35 -5.57 -4.09
C VAL A 31 15.76 -5.14 -2.75
N VAL A 32 15.90 -3.87 -2.41
CA VAL A 32 15.21 -3.27 -1.25
C VAL A 32 13.95 -2.59 -1.76
N ALA A 33 12.81 -3.15 -1.38
CA ALA A 33 11.51 -2.64 -1.80
C ALA A 33 10.90 -1.73 -0.73
N GLY A 34 10.19 -0.68 -1.20
CA GLY A 34 9.47 0.21 -0.30
C GLY A 34 10.31 1.32 0.32
N CYS A 35 11.28 1.85 -0.43
CA CYS A 35 12.07 3.02 -0.01
C CYS A 35 11.23 4.30 -0.11
N GLU A 36 10.20 4.40 0.71
CA GLU A 36 9.22 5.49 0.73
C GLU A 36 9.00 5.97 2.16
N GLU A 37 8.70 7.26 2.32
CA GLU A 37 8.26 7.83 3.60
C GLU A 37 7.08 7.03 4.18
N SER A 38 7.07 6.86 5.49
CA SER A 38 6.11 6.03 6.25
C SER A 38 6.29 4.51 6.15
N VAL A 39 7.16 4.03 5.24
CA VAL A 39 7.56 2.63 5.11
C VAL A 39 9.01 2.46 5.57
N LEU A 40 9.91 3.24 5.01
CA LEU A 40 11.33 3.32 5.38
C LEU A 40 11.82 4.77 5.17
N PRO A 41 11.91 5.60 6.22
CA PRO A 41 11.66 5.27 7.63
C PRO A 41 10.21 4.93 7.92
N HIS A 42 10.00 4.08 8.92
CA HIS A 42 8.66 3.69 9.34
C HIS A 42 7.91 4.89 9.96
N LEU A 43 6.59 4.97 9.74
CA LEU A 43 5.75 6.08 10.23
C LEU A 43 5.92 6.38 11.73
N ARG A 44 6.17 5.36 12.55
CA ARG A 44 6.35 5.51 14.01
C ARG A 44 7.65 6.19 14.40
N SER A 45 8.64 6.16 13.53
CA SER A 45 9.96 6.76 13.75
C SER A 45 9.98 8.25 13.38
N ILE A 46 8.95 8.74 12.69
CA ILE A 46 8.87 10.14 12.27
C ILE A 46 8.67 11.03 13.51
N GLY A 47 9.59 11.98 13.68
CA GLY A 47 9.61 12.92 14.82
C GLY A 47 10.46 12.47 16.01
N ASP A 48 11.16 11.34 15.88
CA ASP A 48 12.16 10.85 16.83
C ASP A 48 13.48 10.65 16.09
N ASP A 49 14.46 11.53 16.35
CA ASP A 49 15.74 11.54 15.63
C ASP A 49 16.55 10.26 15.88
N ASP A 50 16.51 9.70 17.07
CA ASP A 50 17.20 8.45 17.40
C ASP A 50 16.58 7.26 16.64
N ALA A 51 15.24 7.24 16.53
CA ALA A 51 14.54 6.23 15.77
C ALA A 51 14.80 6.34 14.26
N ILE A 52 14.89 7.57 13.72
CA ILE A 52 15.27 7.81 12.32
C ILE A 52 16.70 7.33 12.05
N GLU A 53 17.64 7.56 12.95
CA GLU A 53 19.01 7.06 12.83
C GLU A 53 19.07 5.53 12.81
N GLU A 54 18.24 4.86 13.61
CA GLU A 54 18.19 3.40 13.60
C GLU A 54 17.60 2.86 12.30
N GLU A 55 16.56 3.49 11.76
CA GLU A 55 16.00 3.14 10.44
C GLU A 55 17.03 3.35 9.30
N ARG A 56 17.84 4.42 9.39
CA ARG A 56 18.96 4.66 8.46
C ARG A 56 20.01 3.55 8.54
N ARG A 57 20.38 3.13 9.74
CA ARG A 57 21.31 2.00 9.94
C ARG A 57 20.74 0.71 9.39
N LEU A 58 19.43 0.50 9.55
CA LEU A 58 18.75 -0.67 9.03
C LEU A 58 18.81 -0.71 7.50
N LEU A 59 18.53 0.42 6.82
CA LEU A 59 18.70 0.52 5.38
C LEU A 59 20.15 0.25 4.96
N PHE A 60 21.12 0.85 5.64
CA PHE A 60 22.54 0.63 5.37
C PHE A 60 22.92 -0.85 5.48
N VAL A 61 22.43 -1.54 6.53
CA VAL A 61 22.63 -2.99 6.67
C VAL A 61 22.06 -3.73 5.47
N GLY A 62 20.83 -3.41 5.05
CA GLY A 62 20.20 -4.03 3.86
C GLY A 62 21.00 -3.79 2.59
N MET A 63 21.43 -2.56 2.34
CA MET A 63 22.25 -2.21 1.17
C MET A 63 23.57 -2.98 1.13
N THR A 64 24.24 -3.11 2.28
CA THR A 64 25.52 -3.83 2.38
C THR A 64 25.40 -5.34 2.25
N ARG A 65 24.19 -5.87 2.09
CA ARG A 65 24.00 -7.31 1.77
C ARG A 65 24.28 -7.64 0.32
N ALA A 66 24.31 -6.64 -0.57
CA ALA A 66 24.58 -6.82 -1.98
C ALA A 66 26.07 -6.97 -2.25
N LYS A 67 26.44 -8.04 -2.96
CA LYS A 67 27.82 -8.28 -3.42
C LYS A 67 28.11 -7.63 -4.78
N LYS A 68 27.09 -7.60 -5.68
CA LYS A 68 27.26 -7.07 -7.04
C LYS A 68 26.26 -6.01 -7.39
N ASN A 69 24.97 -6.34 -7.28
CA ASN A 69 23.90 -5.45 -7.72
C ASN A 69 22.98 -5.10 -6.58
N LEU A 70 22.70 -3.82 -6.41
CA LEU A 70 21.75 -3.28 -5.46
C LEU A 70 20.68 -2.49 -6.21
N THR A 71 19.43 -2.82 -6.01
CA THR A 71 18.29 -2.07 -6.52
C THR A 71 17.46 -1.56 -5.36
N LEU A 72 17.19 -0.26 -5.34
CA LEU A 72 16.29 0.38 -4.38
C LEU A 72 15.02 0.78 -5.14
N THR A 73 13.85 0.44 -4.63
CA THR A 73 12.59 0.76 -5.31
C THR A 73 11.67 1.60 -4.44
N SER A 74 11.04 2.59 -5.07
CA SER A 74 9.97 3.39 -4.48
C SER A 74 8.76 3.42 -5.40
N ALA A 75 7.56 3.37 -4.84
CA ALA A 75 6.33 3.50 -5.61
C ALA A 75 5.81 4.94 -5.55
N LYS A 76 5.27 5.47 -6.65
CA LYS A 76 4.62 6.80 -6.67
C LYS A 76 3.27 6.80 -5.94
N SER A 77 2.66 5.63 -5.80
CA SER A 77 1.42 5.46 -5.05
C SER A 77 1.27 4.02 -4.58
N ARG A 78 0.67 3.84 -3.41
CA ARG A 78 0.36 2.52 -2.83
C ARG A 78 -1.12 2.39 -2.50
N PRO A 79 -1.69 1.19 -2.63
CA PRO A 79 -2.99 0.90 -2.06
C PRO A 79 -2.85 0.76 -0.53
N VAL A 80 -3.43 1.68 0.22
CA VAL A 80 -3.48 1.64 1.67
C VAL A 80 -4.94 1.58 2.08
N ARG A 81 -5.36 0.50 2.73
CA ARG A 81 -6.74 0.30 3.19
C ARG A 81 -7.82 0.57 2.12
N GLY A 82 -7.55 0.12 0.88
CA GLY A 82 -8.47 0.30 -0.24
C GLY A 82 -8.40 1.65 -0.95
N PHE A 83 -7.55 2.57 -0.51
CA PHE A 83 -7.28 3.85 -1.17
C PHE A 83 -5.91 3.84 -1.82
N ARG A 84 -5.78 4.48 -2.99
CA ARG A 84 -4.47 4.80 -3.53
C ARG A 84 -3.98 6.10 -2.91
N GLU A 85 -2.97 6.00 -2.05
CA GLU A 85 -2.28 7.15 -1.48
C GLU A 85 -1.01 7.43 -2.29
N ARG A 86 -0.74 8.71 -2.53
CA ARG A 86 0.55 9.12 -3.10
C ARG A 86 1.61 8.93 -2.04
N THR A 87 2.71 8.34 -2.44
CA THR A 87 3.90 8.15 -1.62
C THR A 87 4.97 9.16 -2.01
N MET A 88 5.88 9.43 -1.10
CA MET A 88 7.09 10.21 -1.34
C MET A 88 8.28 9.29 -1.21
N GLU A 89 9.31 9.50 -2.00
CA GLU A 89 10.58 8.79 -1.83
C GLU A 89 11.12 8.99 -0.42
N SER A 90 11.73 7.95 0.12
CA SER A 90 12.42 8.02 1.41
C SER A 90 13.47 9.10 1.41
N GLN A 91 13.55 9.90 2.48
CA GLN A 91 14.61 10.86 2.72
C GLN A 91 16.01 10.23 2.60
N PHE A 92 16.15 8.97 2.95
CA PHE A 92 17.43 8.25 2.87
C PHE A 92 17.94 8.09 1.45
N LEU A 93 17.05 8.04 0.43
CA LEU A 93 17.48 7.98 -0.97
C LEU A 93 18.14 9.29 -1.42
N SER A 94 17.74 10.42 -0.84
CA SER A 94 18.34 11.72 -1.13
C SER A 94 19.73 11.90 -0.51
N GLU A 95 20.08 11.09 0.48
CA GLU A 95 21.40 11.09 1.13
C GLU A 95 22.47 10.35 0.29
N ILE A 96 22.04 9.56 -0.70
CA ILE A 96 22.96 8.84 -1.59
C ILE A 96 23.41 9.80 -2.71
N PRO A 97 24.73 9.99 -2.91
CA PRO A 97 25.24 10.84 -3.98
C PRO A 97 24.70 10.42 -5.36
N ASN A 98 24.20 11.38 -6.13
CA ASN A 98 23.57 11.11 -7.43
C ASN A 98 24.52 10.45 -8.44
N GLU A 99 25.82 10.71 -8.33
CA GLU A 99 26.85 10.10 -9.18
C GLU A 99 27.02 8.59 -8.95
N LEU A 100 26.51 8.06 -7.83
CA LEU A 100 26.57 6.65 -7.48
C LEU A 100 25.27 5.90 -7.81
N VAL A 101 24.26 6.60 -8.33
CA VAL A 101 22.91 6.04 -8.54
C VAL A 101 22.49 6.21 -9.99
N GLU A 102 22.14 5.13 -10.64
CA GLU A 102 21.39 5.15 -11.89
C GLU A 102 19.89 5.15 -11.56
N ARG A 103 19.16 6.20 -11.98
CA ARG A 103 17.73 6.33 -11.76
C ARG A 103 16.95 6.01 -13.01
N TRP A 104 15.94 5.18 -12.87
CA TRP A 104 15.00 4.88 -13.94
C TRP A 104 13.57 4.81 -13.39
N GLU A 105 12.62 5.19 -14.22
CA GLU A 105 11.20 5.12 -13.90
C GLU A 105 10.54 4.05 -14.77
N ALA A 106 9.84 3.12 -14.11
CA ALA A 106 8.98 2.20 -14.83
C ALA A 106 7.77 2.98 -15.37
N ASN A 107 7.57 2.96 -16.69
CA ASN A 107 6.39 3.54 -17.30
C ASN A 107 5.15 2.74 -16.89
N GLU A 108 4.07 3.41 -16.47
CA GLU A 108 2.81 2.76 -16.08
C GLU A 108 2.17 1.91 -17.21
N THR A 109 2.63 2.07 -18.44
CA THR A 109 2.16 1.31 -19.61
C THR A 109 2.73 -0.12 -19.70
N GLU A 110 3.83 -0.44 -18.99
CA GLU A 110 4.42 -1.79 -19.01
C GLU A 110 4.06 -2.64 -17.81
N SER A 111 3.50 -2.06 -16.77
CA SER A 111 2.96 -2.78 -15.61
C SER A 111 1.47 -3.12 -15.77
N ALA A 112 1.07 -3.57 -16.95
CA ALA A 112 -0.16 -4.33 -17.09
C ALA A 112 0.07 -5.68 -16.40
N ASP A 113 -0.37 -5.77 -15.16
CA ASP A 113 -0.32 -6.96 -14.32
C ASP A 113 -0.83 -8.16 -15.13
N PRO A 114 0.00 -9.15 -15.52
CA PRO A 114 -0.47 -10.27 -16.34
C PRO A 114 -1.56 -11.09 -15.64
N PHE A 115 -1.70 -10.91 -14.34
CA PHE A 115 -2.70 -11.60 -13.53
C PHE A 115 -4.10 -10.95 -13.62
N LEU A 116 -4.21 -9.70 -14.10
CA LEU A 116 -5.49 -9.01 -14.33
C LEU A 116 -5.99 -9.14 -15.78
N GLN A 117 -5.23 -9.78 -16.67
CA GLN A 117 -5.62 -9.94 -18.09
C GLN A 117 -6.37 -11.23 -18.42
N SER A 118 -6.75 -12.07 -17.47
CA SER A 118 -7.63 -13.21 -17.75
C SER A 118 -9.11 -12.83 -17.76
N GLY A 119 -9.45 -11.84 -18.56
CA GLY A 119 -10.81 -11.40 -18.79
C GLY A 119 -10.85 -10.47 -19.97
N SER A 120 -10.77 -11.01 -21.21
CA SER A 120 -11.01 -10.22 -22.42
C SER A 120 -12.37 -9.54 -22.34
N PRO A 121 -12.46 -8.22 -22.41
CA PRO A 121 -13.73 -7.56 -22.61
C PRO A 121 -13.98 -7.44 -24.13
N SER A 122 -14.47 -8.52 -24.74
CA SER A 122 -15.25 -8.32 -25.96
C SER A 122 -16.53 -7.58 -25.58
N SER A 123 -16.62 -6.34 -26.06
CA SER A 123 -17.86 -5.60 -26.26
C SER A 123 -18.98 -5.77 -25.22
N LEU A 124 -18.88 -5.03 -24.12
CA LEU A 124 -20.08 -4.64 -23.39
C LEU A 124 -20.02 -3.15 -23.09
N ARG A 125 -21.00 -2.48 -23.68
CA ARG A 125 -21.38 -1.08 -23.47
C ARG A 125 -21.32 -0.72 -21.99
N SER A 126 -20.77 0.46 -21.74
CA SER A 126 -20.81 1.22 -20.51
C SER A 126 -22.05 0.94 -19.64
N SER A 127 -21.93 0.08 -18.67
CA SER A 127 -22.71 0.20 -17.45
C SER A 127 -21.84 0.98 -16.47
N ARG A 128 -21.94 2.30 -16.53
CA ARG A 128 -21.53 3.16 -15.43
C ARG A 128 -22.21 2.63 -14.18
N GLY A 129 -21.45 2.07 -13.25
CA GLY A 129 -21.92 1.84 -11.89
C GLY A 129 -22.57 3.13 -11.35
N PRO A 130 -23.46 3.05 -10.37
CA PRO A 130 -24.18 4.21 -9.89
C PRO A 130 -23.20 5.32 -9.55
N SER A 131 -23.28 6.44 -10.28
CA SER A 131 -22.39 7.58 -10.06
C SER A 131 -22.45 7.97 -8.60
N GLY A 132 -21.31 8.39 -8.00
CA GLY A 132 -21.18 8.70 -6.56
C GLY A 132 -22.27 9.62 -6.00
N ARG A 133 -22.95 10.43 -6.86
CA ARG A 133 -24.16 11.19 -6.51
C ARG A 133 -25.36 10.30 -6.17
N ARG A 134 -25.52 9.13 -6.80
CA ARG A 134 -26.61 8.19 -6.49
C ARG A 134 -26.37 7.46 -5.17
N LEU A 135 -25.12 7.10 -4.87
CA LEU A 135 -24.78 6.46 -3.59
C LEU A 135 -24.94 7.43 -2.42
N ALA A 136 -24.56 8.69 -2.59
CA ALA A 136 -24.80 9.73 -1.58
C ALA A 136 -26.31 9.95 -1.28
N SER A 137 -27.18 9.73 -2.28
CA SER A 137 -28.64 9.83 -2.06
C SER A 137 -29.26 8.59 -1.43
N LEU A 138 -28.61 7.42 -1.55
CA LEU A 138 -29.07 6.19 -0.91
C LEU A 138 -28.82 6.18 0.61
N PHE A 139 -27.74 6.83 1.04
CA PHE A 139 -27.32 6.88 2.44
C PHE A 139 -27.21 8.33 2.93
N PRO A 140 -28.34 9.07 3.07
CA PRO A 140 -28.29 10.46 3.49
C PRO A 140 -27.71 10.62 4.91
N VAL A 141 -27.12 11.78 5.18
CA VAL A 141 -26.64 12.13 6.52
C VAL A 141 -27.76 11.98 7.53
N GLY A 142 -27.48 11.31 8.63
CA GLY A 142 -28.42 10.99 9.70
C GLY A 142 -29.14 9.65 9.57
N CYS A 143 -29.08 8.96 8.41
CA CYS A 143 -29.69 7.64 8.28
C CYS A 143 -28.94 6.58 9.08
N LEU A 144 -29.68 5.54 9.50
CA LEU A 144 -29.12 4.36 10.13
C LEU A 144 -28.74 3.36 9.03
N VAL A 145 -27.57 2.76 9.20
CA VAL A 145 -27.03 1.76 8.32
C VAL A 145 -26.50 0.57 9.11
N GLU A 146 -26.52 -0.60 8.49
CA GLU A 146 -25.91 -1.81 9.04
C GLU A 146 -24.74 -2.21 8.16
N HIS A 147 -23.63 -2.53 8.79
CA HIS A 147 -22.42 -3.04 8.15
C HIS A 147 -22.10 -4.43 8.69
N GLU A 148 -21.80 -5.36 7.82
CA GLU A 148 -21.54 -6.78 8.16
C GLU A 148 -20.52 -6.95 9.30
N GLN A 149 -19.50 -6.09 9.35
CA GLN A 149 -18.41 -6.17 10.31
C GLN A 149 -18.56 -5.23 11.52
N PHE A 150 -19.17 -4.05 11.34
CA PHE A 150 -19.21 -2.99 12.36
C PHE A 150 -20.60 -2.82 12.99
N GLY A 151 -21.59 -3.59 12.51
CA GLY A 151 -22.96 -3.52 12.99
C GLY A 151 -23.67 -2.21 12.62
N VAL A 152 -24.59 -1.79 13.48
CA VAL A 152 -25.45 -0.63 13.23
C VAL A 152 -24.72 0.67 13.55
N GLY A 153 -24.77 1.61 12.60
CA GLY A 153 -24.19 2.94 12.73
C GLY A 153 -25.07 4.04 12.13
N ARG A 154 -24.73 5.27 12.40
CA ARG A 154 -25.40 6.47 11.87
C ARG A 154 -24.45 7.23 10.95
N VAL A 155 -24.91 7.58 9.76
CA VAL A 155 -24.13 8.40 8.81
C VAL A 155 -24.02 9.83 9.32
N GLU A 156 -22.81 10.29 9.64
CA GLU A 156 -22.55 11.65 10.10
C GLU A 156 -22.24 12.62 8.97
N ALA A 157 -21.46 12.15 7.98
CA ALA A 157 -21.07 12.98 6.84
C ALA A 157 -20.83 12.14 5.59
N ILE A 158 -21.05 12.75 4.42
CA ILE A 158 -20.74 12.16 3.13
C ILE A 158 -19.78 13.11 2.40
N MET A 159 -18.69 12.58 1.94
CA MET A 159 -17.65 13.31 1.23
C MET A 159 -17.44 12.70 -0.15
N PRO A 160 -17.95 13.32 -1.22
CA PRO A 160 -17.65 12.88 -2.59
C PRO A 160 -16.17 13.18 -2.88
N ARG A 161 -15.49 12.18 -3.44
CA ARG A 161 -14.09 12.28 -3.89
C ARG A 161 -14.00 11.89 -5.36
N PRO A 162 -12.96 12.28 -6.08
CA PRO A 162 -12.76 11.90 -7.48
C PRO A 162 -12.72 10.38 -7.71
N THR A 163 -12.30 9.63 -6.68
CA THR A 163 -12.12 8.17 -6.71
C THR A 163 -13.25 7.38 -6.04
N GLY A 164 -14.32 8.05 -5.59
CA GLY A 164 -15.45 7.40 -4.92
C GLY A 164 -16.09 8.27 -3.85
N THR A 165 -17.18 7.80 -3.25
CA THR A 165 -17.90 8.51 -2.20
C THR A 165 -17.55 7.90 -0.86
N THR A 166 -17.02 8.69 0.07
CA THR A 166 -16.77 8.26 1.45
C THR A 166 -17.88 8.72 2.37
N ALA A 167 -18.30 7.83 3.28
CA ALA A 167 -19.19 8.16 4.37
C ALA A 167 -18.47 8.04 5.72
N ARG A 168 -18.64 9.02 6.57
CA ARG A 168 -18.24 8.95 7.97
C ARG A 168 -19.44 8.46 8.75
N ILE A 169 -19.28 7.33 9.43
CA ILE A 169 -20.38 6.62 10.11
C ILE A 169 -19.95 6.40 11.56
N ASP A 170 -20.82 6.79 12.49
CA ASP A 170 -20.66 6.48 13.92
C ASP A 170 -21.35 5.15 14.23
N PHE A 171 -20.57 4.11 14.46
CA PHE A 171 -21.04 2.78 14.82
C PHE A 171 -21.18 2.65 16.32
N ARG A 172 -22.28 2.07 16.75
CA ARG A 172 -22.67 2.00 18.17
C ARG A 172 -21.62 1.35 19.08
N TYR A 173 -20.84 0.40 18.57
CA TYR A 173 -19.85 -0.36 19.33
C TYR A 173 -18.40 -0.09 18.91
N ASP A 174 -18.18 0.35 17.67
CA ASP A 174 -16.84 0.52 17.08
C ASP A 174 -16.45 1.99 16.86
N GLY A 175 -17.28 2.93 17.27
CA GLY A 175 -17.07 4.36 17.13
C GLY A 175 -17.06 4.84 15.67
N VAL A 176 -16.51 6.02 15.45
CA VAL A 176 -16.56 6.68 14.15
C VAL A 176 -15.57 6.04 13.17
N LYS A 177 -16.08 5.58 12.02
CA LYS A 177 -15.30 5.02 10.91
C LYS A 177 -15.57 5.79 9.61
N THR A 178 -14.57 5.87 8.75
CA THR A 178 -14.73 6.39 7.38
C THR A 178 -14.72 5.22 6.41
N ILE A 179 -15.80 5.05 5.68
CA ILE A 179 -16.04 3.91 4.79
C ILE A 179 -16.29 4.41 3.36
N ILE A 180 -15.81 3.68 2.36
CA ILE A 180 -16.08 3.96 0.94
C ILE A 180 -17.38 3.24 0.56
N LEU A 181 -18.38 4.01 0.16
CA LEU A 181 -19.72 3.49 -0.13
C LEU A 181 -19.75 2.52 -1.30
N GLU A 182 -18.86 2.69 -2.28
CA GLU A 182 -18.77 1.82 -3.47
C GLU A 182 -18.33 0.40 -3.16
N TYR A 183 -17.62 0.20 -2.04
CA TYR A 183 -17.09 -1.10 -1.62
C TYR A 183 -17.69 -1.60 -0.31
N ALA A 184 -18.41 -0.75 0.39
CA ALA A 184 -19.02 -1.10 1.65
C ALA A 184 -20.33 -1.89 1.40
N LYS A 185 -20.41 -3.07 2.00
CA LYS A 185 -21.67 -3.79 2.10
C LYS A 185 -22.53 -3.15 3.20
N LEU A 186 -23.13 -2.01 2.86
CA LEU A 186 -24.01 -1.27 3.77
C LEU A 186 -25.45 -1.51 3.38
N GLU A 187 -26.26 -1.86 4.35
CA GLU A 187 -27.71 -1.90 4.23
C GLU A 187 -28.29 -0.71 4.99
N ARG A 188 -29.25 -0.03 4.36
CA ARG A 188 -29.95 1.06 5.01
C ARG A 188 -31.05 0.47 5.89
N LEU A 189 -31.00 0.83 7.15
CA LEU A 189 -32.08 0.59 8.09
C LEU A 189 -33.04 1.80 8.03
N GLU A 190 -34.34 1.55 7.91
CA GLU A 190 -35.35 2.61 7.84
C GLU A 190 -35.35 3.53 9.05
#